data_756b5328b54eb99abd632cfc44d7fdb0
#
_entry.id   756b5328b54eb99abd632cfc44d7fdb0
#
_cell.length_a   1.000
_cell.length_b   1.000
_cell.length_c   1.000
_cell.angle_alpha   90.00
_cell.angle_beta   90.00
_cell.angle_gamma   90.00
#
_symmetry.space_group_name_H-M   'P 1'
#
loop_
_entity.id
_entity.type
_entity.pdbx_description
1 polymer ?
#
loop_
_entity_poly.entity_id
_entity_poly.type
_entity_poly.pdbx_seq_one_letter_code
_entity_poly.pdbx_strand_id
1 'polypeptide(L)'
;PHLNENTHLLFSYHGLPISHVKRIDASKKHCQKVANCCEIACDANALCYGRHCSETTHAVVERLGLTDEQWSMSYQSRLGPVKWLEPATTSKVEDLVNRGIKNIVVVAPAFLADGLETLEELDIELREDFLEMGGEDLTVVKCLNDDDQWIDGLESLVRKRLDPITA
;
A
#
# COMPACT_ATOMS: atom_id res chain seq x y z
N PRO A 1 0.67 12.55 -14.75
CA PRO A 1 1.22 11.47 -15.58
C PRO A 1 0.11 10.51 -15.94
N HIS A 2 0.01 10.15 -17.21
CA HIS A 2 -0.92 9.12 -17.66
C HIS A 2 -0.24 7.78 -17.44
N LEU A 3 -0.92 6.80 -16.81
CA LEU A 3 -0.50 5.41 -16.82
C LEU A 3 -0.46 4.96 -18.28
N ASN A 4 0.71 4.99 -18.87
CA ASN A 4 0.97 4.46 -20.20
C ASN A 4 1.50 3.02 -20.09
N GLU A 5 1.64 2.33 -21.21
CA GLU A 5 2.09 0.93 -21.26
C GLU A 5 3.48 0.69 -20.59
N ASN A 6 4.26 1.75 -20.38
CA ASN A 6 5.59 1.71 -19.78
C ASN A 6 5.62 2.17 -18.31
N THR A 7 4.46 2.42 -17.70
CA THR A 7 4.35 2.91 -16.33
C THR A 7 3.76 1.83 -15.42
N HIS A 8 4.47 1.51 -14.34
CA HIS A 8 4.01 0.57 -13.32
C HIS A 8 3.47 1.30 -12.09
N LEU A 9 2.28 0.92 -11.63
CA LEU A 9 1.69 1.45 -10.39
C LEU A 9 2.12 0.60 -9.20
N LEU A 10 2.83 1.19 -8.25
CA LEU A 10 3.28 0.54 -7.02
C LEU A 10 2.48 1.05 -5.81
N PHE A 11 1.72 0.15 -5.19
CA PHE A 11 1.05 0.43 -3.92
C PHE A 11 2.02 0.14 -2.78
N SER A 12 2.43 1.17 -2.04
CA SER A 12 3.32 1.04 -0.89
C SER A 12 2.55 1.30 0.40
N TYR A 13 2.52 0.31 1.28
CA TYR A 13 1.86 0.38 2.58
C TYR A 13 2.89 0.40 3.70
N HIS A 14 2.57 1.00 4.83
CA HIS A 14 3.45 0.87 6.00
C HIS A 14 3.58 -0.62 6.38
N GLY A 15 4.79 -1.11 6.50
CA GLY A 15 5.07 -2.46 6.92
C GLY A 15 4.63 -2.73 8.37
N LEU A 16 4.27 -3.97 8.67
CA LEU A 16 4.04 -4.41 10.04
C LEU A 16 4.86 -5.68 10.32
N PRO A 17 5.40 -5.84 11.54
CA PRO A 17 5.99 -7.11 11.94
C PRO A 17 4.97 -8.25 11.81
N ILE A 18 5.38 -9.37 11.22
CA ILE A 18 4.52 -10.56 11.04
C ILE A 18 3.92 -11.03 12.37
N SER A 19 4.66 -10.90 13.47
CA SER A 19 4.18 -11.25 14.82
C SER A 19 2.95 -10.44 15.23
N HIS A 20 2.84 -9.18 14.78
CA HIS A 20 1.67 -8.32 15.06
C HIS A 20 0.46 -8.77 14.24
N VAL A 21 0.66 -9.00 12.95
CA VAL A 21 -0.42 -9.44 12.05
C VAL A 21 -0.99 -10.80 12.47
N LYS A 22 -0.14 -11.74 12.87
CA LYS A 22 -0.56 -13.07 13.35
C LYS A 22 -1.44 -13.03 14.61
N ARG A 23 -1.39 -11.98 15.41
CA ARG A 23 -2.24 -11.86 16.63
C ARG A 23 -3.71 -11.70 16.29
N ILE A 24 -4.05 -11.21 15.11
CA ILE A 24 -5.42 -11.04 14.64
C ILE A 24 -6.08 -12.39 14.32
N ASP A 25 -5.31 -13.37 13.86
CA ASP A 25 -5.81 -14.72 13.57
C ASP A 25 -5.98 -15.54 14.84
N ALA A 26 -7.17 -15.48 15.43
CA ALA A 26 -7.53 -16.27 16.61
C ALA A 26 -7.45 -17.80 16.36
N SER A 27 -7.64 -18.24 15.12
CA SER A 27 -7.56 -19.67 14.74
C SER A 27 -6.13 -20.19 14.77
N LYS A 28 -5.13 -19.30 14.60
CA LYS A 28 -3.70 -19.63 14.45
C LYS A 28 -3.41 -20.60 13.29
N LYS A 29 -4.34 -20.73 12.33
CA LYS A 29 -4.26 -21.67 11.20
C LYS A 29 -4.28 -20.99 9.84
N HIS A 30 -4.57 -19.70 9.77
CA HIS A 30 -4.74 -18.96 8.52
C HIS A 30 -3.53 -18.06 8.19
N CYS A 31 -3.23 -17.09 9.05
CA CYS A 31 -2.20 -16.08 8.79
C CYS A 31 -0.81 -16.67 8.59
N GLN A 32 -0.20 -16.44 7.43
CA GLN A 32 1.12 -16.96 7.03
C GLN A 32 1.19 -18.52 6.99
N LYS A 33 0.06 -19.20 6.97
CA LYS A 33 -0.05 -20.67 6.86
C LYS A 33 -0.83 -21.11 5.65
N VAL A 34 -1.74 -20.28 5.19
CA VAL A 34 -2.47 -20.45 3.93
C VAL A 34 -1.77 -19.62 2.87
N ALA A 35 -1.54 -20.18 1.70
CA ALA A 35 -1.03 -19.41 0.56
C ALA A 35 -2.01 -18.27 0.25
N ASN A 36 -1.48 -17.09 -0.05
CA ASN A 36 -2.28 -15.90 -0.36
C ASN A 36 -3.33 -15.58 0.73
N CYS A 37 -2.96 -15.74 2.02
CA CYS A 37 -3.90 -15.58 3.12
C CYS A 37 -4.57 -14.20 3.19
N CYS A 38 -4.01 -13.17 2.55
CA CYS A 38 -4.60 -11.84 2.43
C CYS A 38 -5.62 -11.71 1.29
N GLU A 39 -5.58 -12.61 0.31
CA GLU A 39 -6.48 -12.62 -0.85
C GLU A 39 -7.80 -13.37 -0.56
N ILE A 40 -7.77 -14.32 0.37
CA ILE A 40 -8.89 -15.19 0.68
C ILE A 40 -9.66 -14.62 1.87
N ALA A 41 -10.84 -14.06 1.62
CA ALA A 41 -11.71 -13.51 2.66
C ALA A 41 -12.25 -14.61 3.59
N CYS A 42 -12.03 -14.47 4.90
CA CYS A 42 -12.60 -15.36 5.91
C CYS A 42 -12.63 -14.67 7.28
N ASP A 43 -13.33 -15.30 8.26
CA ASP A 43 -13.43 -14.73 9.61
C ASP A 43 -12.07 -14.56 10.31
N ALA A 44 -11.12 -15.46 10.01
CA ALA A 44 -9.78 -15.41 10.61
C ALA A 44 -8.98 -14.14 10.23
N ASN A 45 -9.30 -13.50 9.11
CA ASN A 45 -8.60 -12.31 8.62
C ASN A 45 -9.50 -11.08 8.45
N ALA A 46 -10.73 -11.10 8.96
CA ALA A 46 -11.69 -10.01 8.81
C ALA A 46 -11.16 -8.64 9.28
N LEU A 47 -10.27 -8.62 10.27
CA LEU A 47 -9.61 -7.43 10.81
C LEU A 47 -8.11 -7.37 10.47
N CYS A 48 -7.64 -8.18 9.52
CA CYS A 48 -6.23 -8.24 9.19
C CYS A 48 -5.80 -7.04 8.34
N TYR A 49 -4.78 -6.32 8.78
CA TYR A 49 -4.20 -5.19 8.07
C TYR A 49 -3.76 -5.56 6.65
N GLY A 50 -3.00 -6.66 6.49
CA GLY A 50 -2.53 -7.11 5.18
C GLY A 50 -3.68 -7.41 4.21
N ARG A 51 -4.80 -7.96 4.70
CA ARG A 51 -6.02 -8.15 3.91
C ARG A 51 -6.62 -6.81 3.49
N HIS A 52 -6.76 -5.85 4.41
CA HIS A 52 -7.31 -4.53 4.07
C HIS A 52 -6.43 -3.79 3.04
N CYS A 53 -5.10 -3.93 3.13
CA CYS A 53 -4.19 -3.41 2.10
C CYS A 53 -4.50 -4.05 0.73
N SER A 54 -4.61 -5.37 0.67
CA SER A 54 -4.95 -6.10 -0.56
C SER A 54 -6.30 -5.67 -1.11
N GLU A 55 -7.37 -5.66 -0.31
CA GLU A 55 -8.71 -5.23 -0.72
C GLU A 55 -8.74 -3.79 -1.25
N THR A 56 -8.03 -2.87 -0.59
CA THR A 56 -7.91 -1.48 -1.05
C THR A 56 -7.20 -1.41 -2.40
N THR A 57 -6.10 -2.14 -2.54
CA THR A 57 -5.36 -2.21 -3.81
C THR A 57 -6.24 -2.73 -4.95
N HIS A 58 -6.89 -3.88 -4.76
CA HIS A 58 -7.76 -4.46 -5.79
C HIS A 58 -8.93 -3.53 -6.16
N ALA A 59 -9.55 -2.87 -5.19
CA ALA A 59 -10.63 -1.92 -5.46
C ALA A 59 -10.19 -0.71 -6.30
N VAL A 60 -8.96 -0.24 -6.13
CA VAL A 60 -8.39 0.85 -6.95
C VAL A 60 -8.00 0.34 -8.33
N VAL A 61 -7.32 -0.80 -8.41
CA VAL A 61 -6.90 -1.46 -9.66
C VAL A 61 -8.09 -1.73 -10.56
N GLU A 62 -9.18 -2.28 -10.02
CA GLU A 62 -10.41 -2.54 -10.75
C GLU A 62 -11.01 -1.25 -11.35
N ARG A 63 -11.07 -0.16 -10.54
CA ARG A 63 -11.59 1.13 -11.01
C ARG A 63 -10.71 1.79 -12.08
N LEU A 64 -9.40 1.55 -12.03
CA LEU A 64 -8.46 2.03 -13.03
C LEU A 64 -8.40 1.15 -14.29
N GLY A 65 -8.97 -0.05 -14.25
CA GLY A 65 -8.96 -1.02 -15.35
C GLY A 65 -7.55 -1.55 -15.65
N LEU A 66 -6.69 -1.72 -14.63
CA LEU A 66 -5.31 -2.18 -14.81
C LEU A 66 -5.24 -3.70 -14.93
N THR A 67 -4.30 -4.19 -15.75
CA THR A 67 -3.95 -5.60 -15.81
C THR A 67 -2.96 -5.96 -14.70
N ASP A 68 -2.81 -7.26 -14.40
CA ASP A 68 -1.95 -7.75 -13.31
C ASP A 68 -0.46 -7.39 -13.52
N GLU A 69 -0.03 -7.12 -14.76
CA GLU A 69 1.34 -6.74 -15.08
C GLU A 69 1.64 -5.26 -14.80
N GLN A 70 0.59 -4.42 -14.70
CA GLN A 70 0.72 -2.96 -14.61
C GLN A 70 0.82 -2.46 -13.17
N TRP A 71 0.63 -3.30 -12.18
CA TRP A 71 0.68 -2.90 -10.78
C TRP A 71 1.33 -3.95 -9.87
N SER A 72 1.72 -3.51 -8.69
CA SER A 72 2.12 -4.40 -7.60
C SER A 72 1.92 -3.74 -6.24
N MET A 73 1.96 -4.56 -5.18
CA MET A 73 1.85 -4.11 -3.80
C MET A 73 3.13 -4.44 -3.03
N SER A 74 3.51 -3.57 -2.10
CA SER A 74 4.70 -3.70 -1.26
C SER A 74 4.51 -3.05 0.10
N TYR A 75 5.50 -3.23 0.99
CA TYR A 75 5.51 -2.69 2.34
C TYR A 75 6.80 -1.93 2.62
N GLN A 76 6.66 -0.68 3.09
CA GLN A 76 7.75 0.23 3.43
C GLN A 76 8.02 0.30 4.94
N SER A 77 8.99 1.14 5.34
CA SER A 77 9.25 1.55 6.73
C SER A 77 9.61 0.39 7.65
N ARG A 78 10.47 -0.51 7.18
CA ARG A 78 10.95 -1.66 7.95
C ARG A 78 12.07 -1.24 8.90
N LEU A 79 11.95 -1.61 10.17
CA LEU A 79 12.93 -1.28 11.19
C LEU A 79 13.38 -2.51 11.99
N GLY A 80 14.68 -2.69 12.11
CA GLY A 80 15.30 -3.75 12.91
C GLY A 80 15.18 -5.17 12.32
N PRO A 81 15.65 -6.20 13.04
CA PRO A 81 15.89 -7.54 12.49
C PRO A 81 14.68 -8.48 12.50
N VAL A 82 13.49 -8.01 12.91
CA VAL A 82 12.29 -8.84 12.95
C VAL A 82 11.74 -9.12 11.55
N LYS A 83 10.94 -10.18 11.40
CA LYS A 83 10.26 -10.45 10.13
C LYS A 83 9.07 -9.52 9.94
N TRP A 84 9.02 -8.86 8.80
CA TRP A 84 7.99 -7.92 8.38
C TRP A 84 7.11 -8.52 7.28
N LEU A 85 5.97 -7.87 7.01
CA LEU A 85 5.19 -8.15 5.81
C LEU A 85 6.06 -7.93 4.56
N GLU A 86 5.81 -8.72 3.53
CA GLU A 86 6.57 -8.74 2.29
C GLU A 86 5.63 -8.60 1.06
N PRO A 87 6.20 -8.19 -0.08
CA PRO A 87 7.59 -7.80 -0.32
C PRO A 87 7.92 -6.41 0.27
N ALA A 88 9.20 -6.15 0.55
CA ALA A 88 9.67 -4.80 0.88
C ALA A 88 9.56 -3.89 -0.36
N THR A 89 9.28 -2.60 -0.17
CA THR A 89 9.15 -1.63 -1.27
C THR A 89 10.45 -1.51 -2.07
N THR A 90 11.59 -1.41 -1.39
CA THR A 90 12.91 -1.38 -2.04
C THR A 90 13.18 -2.63 -2.88
N SER A 91 12.92 -3.82 -2.34
CA SER A 91 13.11 -5.08 -3.08
C SER A 91 12.13 -5.20 -4.26
N LYS A 92 10.92 -4.65 -4.14
CA LYS A 92 9.95 -4.63 -5.24
C LYS A 92 10.40 -3.71 -6.37
N VAL A 93 10.93 -2.54 -6.03
CA VAL A 93 11.49 -1.59 -7.02
C VAL A 93 12.67 -2.21 -7.75
N GLU A 94 13.59 -2.89 -7.05
CA GLU A 94 14.70 -3.63 -7.65
C GLU A 94 14.20 -4.72 -8.64
N ASP A 95 13.19 -5.50 -8.27
CA ASP A 95 12.55 -6.49 -9.16
C ASP A 95 11.96 -5.83 -10.41
N LEU A 96 11.28 -4.69 -10.27
CA LEU A 96 10.70 -3.96 -11.39
C LEU A 96 11.78 -3.44 -12.36
N VAL A 97 12.88 -2.88 -11.83
CA VAL A 97 14.02 -2.46 -12.65
C VAL A 97 14.62 -3.66 -13.42
N ASN A 98 14.80 -4.79 -12.75
CA ASN A 98 15.31 -6.02 -13.39
C ASN A 98 14.38 -6.56 -14.49
N ARG A 99 13.09 -6.27 -14.41
CA ARG A 99 12.09 -6.56 -15.45
C ARG A 99 12.04 -5.52 -16.57
N GLY A 100 12.88 -4.48 -16.50
CA GLY A 100 12.96 -3.42 -17.50
C GLY A 100 11.96 -2.28 -17.34
N ILE A 101 11.25 -2.19 -16.20
CA ILE A 101 10.36 -1.07 -15.90
C ILE A 101 11.19 0.20 -15.66
N LYS A 102 10.85 1.27 -16.36
CA LYS A 102 11.57 2.54 -16.35
C LYS A 102 10.81 3.68 -15.66
N ASN A 103 9.50 3.53 -15.53
CA ASN A 103 8.65 4.56 -14.93
C ASN A 103 7.76 3.93 -13.85
N ILE A 104 7.78 4.48 -12.65
CA ILE A 104 6.97 4.00 -11.53
C ILE A 104 6.15 5.16 -10.96
N VAL A 105 4.86 4.91 -10.75
CA VAL A 105 4.00 5.77 -9.93
C VAL A 105 3.77 5.06 -8.61
N VAL A 106 4.17 5.67 -7.50
CA VAL A 106 3.99 5.13 -6.15
C VAL A 106 2.78 5.79 -5.50
N VAL A 107 1.90 5.01 -4.93
CA VAL A 107 0.80 5.47 -4.08
C VAL A 107 0.86 4.80 -2.72
N ALA A 108 0.65 5.58 -1.66
CA ALA A 108 0.73 5.13 -0.27
C ALA A 108 -0.65 5.21 0.43
N PRO A 109 -1.61 4.30 0.16
CA PRO A 109 -3.03 4.47 0.55
C PRO A 109 -3.27 4.42 2.06
N ALA A 110 -2.35 3.89 2.85
CA ALA A 110 -2.45 3.87 4.31
C ALA A 110 -2.06 5.20 4.97
N PHE A 111 -1.52 6.15 4.19
CA PHE A 111 -1.13 7.47 4.67
C PHE A 111 -2.15 8.51 4.20
N LEU A 112 -2.88 9.10 5.14
CA LEU A 112 -3.89 10.13 4.85
C LEU A 112 -3.26 11.52 4.74
N ALA A 113 -2.17 11.76 5.46
CA ALA A 113 -1.38 12.98 5.39
C ALA A 113 0.07 12.64 5.06
N ASP A 114 0.75 13.52 4.34
CA ASP A 114 2.17 13.37 4.05
C ASP A 114 3.00 13.46 5.34
N GLY A 115 4.01 12.59 5.43
CA GLY A 115 4.95 12.48 6.55
C GLY A 115 6.33 12.06 6.07
N LEU A 116 7.23 11.73 6.98
CA LEU A 116 8.59 11.28 6.63
C LEU A 116 8.57 10.06 5.71
N GLU A 117 7.63 9.15 5.94
CA GLU A 117 7.49 7.91 5.19
C GLU A 117 7.06 8.14 3.73
N THR A 118 6.42 9.26 3.42
CA THR A 118 5.99 9.59 2.05
C THR A 118 6.91 10.61 1.39
N LEU A 119 7.38 11.63 2.13
CA LEU A 119 8.18 12.72 1.59
C LEU A 119 9.68 12.37 1.51
N GLU A 120 10.21 11.67 2.51
CA GLU A 120 11.62 11.28 2.53
C GLU A 120 11.82 9.86 2.01
N GLU A 121 11.25 8.85 2.67
CA GLU A 121 11.49 7.44 2.32
C GLU A 121 11.08 7.11 0.89
N LEU A 122 9.89 7.59 0.42
CA LEU A 122 9.42 7.29 -0.93
C LEU A 122 9.83 8.34 -1.97
N ASP A 123 9.63 9.64 -1.67
CA ASP A 123 9.77 10.67 -2.71
C ASP A 123 11.22 11.17 -2.87
N ILE A 124 12.08 10.97 -1.88
CA ILE A 124 13.52 11.31 -1.97
C ILE A 124 14.33 10.02 -2.11
N GLU A 125 14.47 9.22 -1.05
CA GLU A 125 15.38 8.07 -1.01
C GLU A 125 15.03 7.01 -2.07
N LEU A 126 13.79 6.53 -2.11
CA LEU A 126 13.39 5.49 -3.08
C LEU A 126 13.51 5.99 -4.52
N ARG A 127 13.24 7.27 -4.78
CA ARG A 127 13.41 7.88 -6.11
C ARG A 127 14.89 7.89 -6.50
N GLU A 128 15.78 8.31 -5.60
CA GLU A 128 17.22 8.32 -5.85
C GLU A 128 17.72 6.90 -6.14
N ASP A 129 17.38 5.93 -5.31
CA ASP A 129 17.73 4.53 -5.50
C ASP A 129 17.23 4.01 -6.86
N PHE A 130 15.99 4.31 -7.23
CA PHE A 130 15.42 3.87 -8.50
C PHE A 130 16.16 4.45 -9.72
N LEU A 131 16.51 5.74 -9.67
CA LEU A 131 17.28 6.40 -10.73
C LEU A 131 18.71 5.83 -10.83
N GLU A 132 19.37 5.58 -9.68
CA GLU A 132 20.69 4.94 -9.63
C GLU A 132 20.69 3.52 -10.21
N MET A 133 19.62 2.77 -10.01
CA MET A 133 19.42 1.44 -10.62
C MET A 133 19.10 1.50 -12.13
N GLY A 134 18.98 2.67 -12.72
CA GLY A 134 18.73 2.89 -14.16
C GLY A 134 17.25 3.04 -14.52
N GLY A 135 16.39 3.38 -13.57
CA GLY A 135 15.05 3.91 -13.80
C GLY A 135 15.09 5.31 -14.45
N GLU A 136 13.96 5.78 -14.96
CA GLU A 136 13.86 7.07 -15.65
C GLU A 136 12.99 8.07 -14.87
N ASP A 137 11.85 7.64 -14.34
CA ASP A 137 10.97 8.50 -13.53
C ASP A 137 10.26 7.70 -12.43
N LEU A 138 10.32 8.21 -11.19
CA LEU A 138 9.53 7.74 -10.08
C LEU A 138 8.74 8.92 -9.54
N THR A 139 7.43 8.85 -9.65
CA THR A 139 6.50 9.86 -9.13
C THR A 139 5.73 9.32 -7.94
N VAL A 140 5.76 10.01 -6.80
CA VAL A 140 4.93 9.68 -5.63
C VAL A 140 3.65 10.48 -5.67
N VAL A 141 2.51 9.80 -5.57
CA VAL A 141 1.20 10.45 -5.45
C VAL A 141 1.09 11.06 -4.05
N LYS A 142 0.81 12.35 -3.98
CA LYS A 142 0.61 13.05 -2.69
C LYS A 142 -0.52 12.38 -1.90
N CYS A 143 -0.35 12.36 -0.58
CA CYS A 143 -1.43 11.96 0.32
C CYS A 143 -2.62 12.92 0.21
N LEU A 144 -3.75 12.49 0.75
CA LEU A 144 -5.00 13.26 0.66
C LEU A 144 -4.93 14.61 1.38
N ASN A 145 -4.15 14.68 2.46
CA ASN A 145 -3.94 15.89 3.25
C ASN A 145 -5.27 16.59 3.60
N ASP A 146 -5.49 17.77 3.03
CA ASP A 146 -6.68 18.61 3.21
C ASP A 146 -7.55 18.68 1.92
N ASP A 147 -7.48 17.64 1.06
CA ASP A 147 -8.32 17.55 -0.14
C ASP A 147 -9.82 17.60 0.22
N ASP A 148 -10.56 18.48 -0.45
CA ASP A 148 -11.97 18.73 -0.14
C ASP A 148 -12.84 17.46 -0.22
N GLN A 149 -12.61 16.58 -1.18
CA GLN A 149 -13.38 15.33 -1.33
C GLN A 149 -13.10 14.37 -0.18
N TRP A 150 -11.86 14.34 0.31
CA TRP A 150 -11.48 13.57 1.49
C TRP A 150 -12.14 14.14 2.75
N ILE A 151 -12.11 15.46 2.94
CA ILE A 151 -12.72 16.13 4.09
C ILE A 151 -14.24 15.90 4.13
N ASP A 152 -14.93 16.00 2.99
CA ASP A 152 -16.36 15.68 2.86
C ASP A 152 -16.64 14.20 3.23
N GLY A 153 -15.79 13.30 2.77
CA GLY A 153 -15.89 11.88 3.11
C GLY A 153 -15.70 11.63 4.60
N LEU A 154 -14.72 12.27 5.23
CA LEU A 154 -14.45 12.17 6.66
C LEU A 154 -15.61 12.76 7.48
N GLU A 155 -16.13 13.95 7.11
CA GLU A 155 -17.30 14.53 7.75
C GLU A 155 -18.49 13.56 7.73
N SER A 156 -18.77 12.94 6.58
CA SER A 156 -19.83 11.95 6.44
C SER A 156 -19.67 10.76 7.39
N LEU A 157 -18.44 10.25 7.54
CA LEU A 157 -18.13 9.16 8.47
C LEU A 157 -18.34 9.57 9.93
N VAL A 158 -17.92 10.79 10.29
CA VAL A 158 -18.09 11.33 11.65
C VAL A 158 -19.58 11.50 11.97
N ARG A 159 -20.35 12.12 11.08
CA ARG A 159 -21.81 12.32 11.26
C ARG A 159 -22.54 11.02 11.51
N LYS A 160 -22.27 9.97 10.73
CA LYS A 160 -22.85 8.62 10.94
C LYS A 160 -22.63 8.05 12.35
N ARG A 161 -21.61 8.53 13.07
CA ARG A 161 -21.32 8.10 14.45
C ARG A 161 -21.91 9.03 15.50
N LEU A 162 -22.10 10.30 15.16
CA LEU A 162 -22.68 11.30 16.07
C LEU A 162 -24.20 11.23 16.11
N ASP A 163 -24.88 11.02 14.98
CA ASP A 163 -26.33 10.98 14.88
C ASP A 163 -27.02 10.02 15.87
N PRO A 164 -26.50 8.81 16.17
CA PRO A 164 -27.08 7.93 17.18
C PRO A 164 -26.92 8.43 18.63
N ILE A 165 -26.02 9.39 18.87
CA ILE A 165 -25.72 9.91 20.22
C ILE A 165 -26.59 11.12 20.53
N THR A 166 -27.15 11.77 19.53
CA THR A 166 -27.98 12.98 19.65
C THR A 166 -29.49 12.69 19.58
N ALA A 167 -29.89 11.44 19.37
CA ALA A 167 -31.26 10.94 19.35
C ALA A 167 -31.60 10.19 20.66
#